data_41ea38b8fd65f0061f533bcc5ab4b928
#
_entry.id   41ea38b8fd65f0061f533bcc5ab4b928
#
_cell.length_a   1.000
_cell.length_b   1.000
_cell.length_c   1.000
_cell.angle_alpha   90.00
_cell.angle_beta   90.00
_cell.angle_gamma   90.00
#
_symmetry.space_group_name_H-M   'P 1'
#
loop_
_entity.id
_entity.type
_entity.pdbx_description
1 polymer ?
#
loop_
_entity_poly.entity_id
_entity_poly.type
_entity_poly.pdbx_seq_one_letter_code
_entity_poly.pdbx_strand_id
1 'polypeptide(L)'
;HSGRDLVQNHLSFFVLNHAAIFEEKLWPKEIVVNGSVMMDGAKMSKSMGNIIPLRTAIRDHGADPIRLAIISSAELLQDADFNMESVSGIKSKLESLLDECSTLKKGEIDDLQTEDKWILSKTQSKIEEITEAVEKMRLREALHEILFTFESDLSWYQKRIQAKERKNVSGILHQINSTRVAMLSPFAPHVAEEMWEKLGNVELVSK
;
A
#
# COMPACT_ATOMS: atom_id res chain seq x y z
N HIS A 1 14.90 -6.46 8.70
CA HIS A 1 14.89 -5.46 7.63
C HIS A 1 15.83 -4.32 7.98
N SER A 2 16.71 -3.91 7.05
CA SER A 2 17.74 -2.90 7.31
C SER A 2 18.22 -2.22 6.03
N GLY A 3 18.96 -1.11 6.16
CA GLY A 3 19.63 -0.47 5.03
C GLY A 3 20.82 -1.29 4.51
N ARG A 4 21.03 -1.28 3.20
CA ARG A 4 22.13 -2.04 2.56
C ARG A 4 23.53 -1.60 3.00
N ASP A 5 23.68 -0.38 3.46
CA ASP A 5 24.95 0.18 3.98
C ASP A 5 25.35 -0.45 5.33
N LEU A 6 24.43 -1.11 6.02
CA LEU A 6 24.68 -1.81 7.27
C LEU A 6 25.15 -3.28 7.09
N VAL A 7 25.13 -3.81 5.87
CA VAL A 7 25.50 -5.21 5.59
C VAL A 7 26.95 -5.50 6.00
N GLN A 8 27.89 -4.60 5.66
CA GLN A 8 29.32 -4.79 5.89
C GLN A 8 29.78 -4.59 7.34
N ASN A 9 28.92 -4.06 8.19
CA ASN A 9 29.25 -3.75 9.59
C ASN A 9 28.21 -4.33 10.55
N HIS A 10 27.15 -3.60 10.82
CA HIS A 10 26.14 -3.98 11.82
C HIS A 10 25.52 -5.35 11.59
N LEU A 11 25.09 -5.66 10.35
CA LEU A 11 24.41 -6.93 10.06
C LEU A 11 25.36 -8.12 10.12
N SER A 12 26.60 -7.97 9.71
CA SER A 12 27.63 -9.01 9.85
C SER A 12 27.87 -9.35 11.31
N PHE A 13 28.03 -8.34 12.18
CA PHE A 13 28.17 -8.57 13.63
C PHE A 13 26.90 -9.14 14.24
N PHE A 14 25.72 -8.70 13.78
CA PHE A 14 24.44 -9.25 14.23
C PHE A 14 24.36 -10.76 13.97
N VAL A 15 24.67 -11.21 12.76
CA VAL A 15 24.66 -12.65 12.41
C VAL A 15 25.69 -13.43 13.21
N LEU A 16 26.93 -12.91 13.31
CA LEU A 16 28.00 -13.56 14.07
C LEU A 16 27.65 -13.72 15.56
N ASN A 17 27.10 -12.68 16.17
CA ASN A 17 26.68 -12.74 17.57
C ASN A 17 25.52 -13.72 17.78
N HIS A 18 24.54 -13.76 16.87
CA HIS A 18 23.45 -14.74 16.93
C HIS A 18 23.97 -16.17 16.85
N ALA A 19 24.87 -16.44 15.90
CA ALA A 19 25.47 -17.77 15.75
C ALA A 19 26.32 -18.17 16.94
N ALA A 20 26.95 -17.22 17.65
CA ALA A 20 27.77 -17.51 18.82
C ALA A 20 26.96 -17.72 20.12
N ILE A 21 25.78 -17.07 20.26
CA ILE A 21 25.03 -17.02 21.51
C ILE A 21 23.82 -17.96 21.51
N PHE A 22 23.17 -18.12 20.35
CA PHE A 22 21.89 -18.81 20.25
C PHE A 22 22.03 -20.15 19.51
N GLU A 23 21.11 -21.09 19.80
CA GLU A 23 20.96 -22.33 19.05
C GLU A 23 20.52 -22.03 17.59
N GLU A 24 20.87 -22.89 16.66
CA GLU A 24 20.61 -22.77 15.21
C GLU A 24 19.14 -22.46 14.87
N LYS A 25 18.20 -23.02 15.62
CA LYS A 25 16.77 -22.77 15.44
C LYS A 25 16.35 -21.29 15.62
N LEU A 26 17.19 -20.50 16.32
CA LEU A 26 16.96 -19.07 16.58
C LEU A 26 17.78 -18.16 15.66
N TRP A 27 18.60 -18.72 14.77
CA TRP A 27 19.35 -17.90 13.83
C TRP A 27 18.45 -17.21 12.82
N PRO A 28 18.79 -15.99 12.38
CA PRO A 28 18.06 -15.32 11.33
C PRO A 28 18.13 -16.12 10.04
N LYS A 29 16.98 -16.45 9.46
CA LYS A 29 16.88 -17.20 8.20
C LYS A 29 17.09 -16.31 6.99
N GLU A 30 16.68 -15.06 7.11
CA GLU A 30 16.72 -14.08 6.03
C GLU A 30 16.88 -12.67 6.61
N ILE A 31 17.59 -11.82 5.91
CA ILE A 31 17.72 -10.40 6.21
C ILE A 31 17.34 -9.61 4.95
N VAL A 32 16.20 -8.96 5.00
CA VAL A 32 15.74 -8.09 3.93
C VAL A 32 16.47 -6.75 4.01
N VAL A 33 17.10 -6.32 2.91
CA VAL A 33 17.82 -5.05 2.84
C VAL A 33 17.20 -4.11 1.81
N ASN A 34 17.23 -2.82 2.11
CA ASN A 34 16.71 -1.76 1.24
C ASN A 34 17.80 -0.75 0.87
N GLY A 35 17.56 -0.01 -0.21
CA GLY A 35 18.37 1.14 -0.62
C GLY A 35 18.21 2.34 0.31
N SER A 36 18.89 3.42 -0.02
CA SER A 36 18.80 4.71 0.69
C SER A 36 17.58 5.50 0.22
N VAL A 37 17.15 6.46 1.05
CA VAL A 37 16.16 7.46 0.62
C VAL A 37 16.92 8.69 0.14
N MET A 38 16.67 9.04 -1.12
CA MET A 38 17.19 10.26 -1.76
C MET A 38 16.11 11.35 -1.70
N MET A 39 16.48 12.56 -1.95
CA MET A 39 15.56 13.68 -2.10
C MET A 39 15.86 14.42 -3.39
N ASP A 40 14.87 14.46 -4.30
CA ASP A 40 14.99 15.05 -5.63
C ASP A 40 16.25 14.57 -6.38
N GLY A 41 16.49 13.26 -6.37
CA GLY A 41 17.62 12.62 -7.03
C GLY A 41 18.98 12.78 -6.33
N ALA A 42 19.03 13.43 -5.17
CA ALA A 42 20.26 13.65 -4.41
C ALA A 42 20.25 12.97 -3.04
N LYS A 43 21.41 12.48 -2.60
CA LYS A 43 21.53 11.90 -1.24
C LYS A 43 21.27 12.99 -0.21
N MET A 44 20.36 12.69 0.74
CA MET A 44 20.09 13.59 1.86
C MET A 44 21.32 13.82 2.72
N SER A 45 21.67 15.08 2.97
CA SER A 45 22.79 15.45 3.81
C SER A 45 22.55 16.79 4.51
N LYS A 46 22.97 16.87 5.79
CA LYS A 46 22.86 18.11 6.57
C LYS A 46 23.66 19.26 5.94
N SER A 47 24.80 18.94 5.35
CA SER A 47 25.69 19.96 4.70
C SER A 47 25.08 20.53 3.42
N MET A 48 24.25 19.77 2.71
CA MET A 48 23.54 20.21 1.51
C MET A 48 22.21 20.90 1.82
N GLY A 49 21.72 20.82 3.06
CA GLY A 49 20.45 21.41 3.45
C GLY A 49 19.21 20.76 2.85
N ASN A 50 19.35 19.62 2.19
CA ASN A 50 18.26 18.88 1.53
C ASN A 50 17.62 17.82 2.43
N ILE A 51 17.53 18.07 3.73
CA ILE A 51 16.88 17.18 4.69
C ILE A 51 15.55 17.77 5.12
N ILE A 52 14.49 16.99 5.01
CA ILE A 52 13.22 17.30 5.65
C ILE A 52 13.12 16.47 6.93
N PRO A 53 12.97 17.10 8.11
CA PRO A 53 12.74 16.37 9.35
C PRO A 53 11.43 15.56 9.24
N LEU A 54 11.47 14.27 9.56
CA LEU A 54 10.32 13.39 9.45
C LEU A 54 9.08 13.91 10.20
N ARG A 55 9.29 14.51 11.38
CA ARG A 55 8.18 15.12 12.16
C ARG A 55 7.48 16.24 11.39
N THR A 56 8.24 17.06 10.68
CA THR A 56 7.70 18.14 9.84
C THR A 56 6.92 17.58 8.66
N ALA A 57 7.51 16.62 7.95
CA ALA A 57 6.86 15.95 6.83
C ALA A 57 5.53 15.29 7.25
N ILE A 58 5.51 14.55 8.36
CA ILE A 58 4.29 13.89 8.88
C ILE A 58 3.23 14.93 9.28
N ARG A 59 3.62 16.02 9.96
CA ARG A 59 2.69 17.07 10.37
C ARG A 59 2.01 17.73 9.16
N ASP A 60 2.78 17.98 8.09
CA ASP A 60 2.32 18.78 6.97
C ASP A 60 1.57 17.93 5.91
N HIS A 61 1.89 16.65 5.80
CA HIS A 61 1.35 15.76 4.75
C HIS A 61 0.64 14.51 5.27
N GLY A 62 0.80 14.15 6.54
CA GLY A 62 0.32 12.89 7.11
C GLY A 62 1.33 11.74 6.95
N ALA A 63 1.20 10.73 7.80
CA ALA A 63 2.12 9.58 7.80
C ALA A 63 1.93 8.68 6.58
N ASP A 64 0.69 8.37 6.22
CA ASP A 64 0.39 7.43 5.15
C ASP A 64 0.82 7.92 3.77
N PRO A 65 0.58 9.18 3.34
CA PRO A 65 1.09 9.68 2.07
C PRO A 65 2.63 9.61 1.95
N ILE A 66 3.35 9.88 3.05
CA ILE A 66 4.81 9.79 3.07
C ILE A 66 5.28 8.35 2.94
N ARG A 67 4.67 7.41 3.68
CA ARG A 67 4.98 5.97 3.58
C ARG A 67 4.79 5.47 2.15
N LEU A 68 3.65 5.78 1.56
CA LEU A 68 3.31 5.36 0.20
C LEU A 68 4.24 6.00 -0.84
N ALA A 69 4.60 7.27 -0.70
CA ALA A 69 5.53 7.94 -1.62
C ALA A 69 6.90 7.26 -1.63
N ILE A 70 7.42 6.87 -0.47
CA ILE A 70 8.69 6.16 -0.37
C ILE A 70 8.57 4.75 -0.97
N ILE A 71 7.55 3.97 -0.59
CA ILE A 71 7.37 2.59 -1.06
C ILE A 71 7.12 2.55 -2.57
N SER A 72 6.36 3.50 -3.12
CA SER A 72 6.07 3.54 -4.57
C SER A 72 7.25 3.98 -5.43
N SER A 73 8.27 4.62 -4.86
CA SER A 73 9.38 5.18 -5.63
C SER A 73 10.45 4.15 -6.02
N ALA A 74 10.59 3.05 -5.28
CA ALA A 74 11.65 2.07 -5.52
C ALA A 74 11.31 0.66 -5.01
N GLU A 75 11.88 -0.35 -5.65
CA GLU A 75 11.96 -1.70 -5.11
C GLU A 75 13.12 -1.82 -4.09
N LEU A 76 13.15 -2.93 -3.32
CA LEU A 76 13.98 -3.07 -2.12
C LEU A 76 15.44 -2.62 -2.25
N LEU A 77 16.16 -3.06 -3.28
CA LEU A 77 17.60 -2.76 -3.43
C LEU A 77 17.86 -1.43 -4.13
N GLN A 78 16.84 -0.77 -4.64
CA GLN A 78 16.94 0.53 -5.31
C GLN A 78 16.89 1.65 -4.27
N ASP A 79 17.53 2.77 -4.59
CA ASP A 79 17.38 3.98 -3.80
C ASP A 79 16.02 4.62 -4.08
N ALA A 80 15.26 4.84 -3.02
CA ALA A 80 13.96 5.50 -3.11
C ALA A 80 14.14 7.00 -3.27
N ASP A 81 13.48 7.62 -4.26
CA ASP A 81 13.50 9.07 -4.43
C ASP A 81 12.25 9.69 -3.82
N PHE A 82 12.44 10.44 -2.76
CA PHE A 82 11.37 11.15 -2.07
C PHE A 82 11.24 12.57 -2.63
N ASN A 83 10.09 12.86 -3.21
CA ASN A 83 9.76 14.20 -3.68
C ASN A 83 8.34 14.61 -3.26
N MET A 84 8.12 15.91 -3.12
CA MET A 84 6.88 16.45 -2.59
C MET A 84 5.71 16.38 -3.56
N GLU A 85 5.97 16.34 -4.85
CA GLU A 85 4.95 16.18 -5.88
C GLU A 85 4.30 14.81 -5.78
N SER A 86 5.10 13.75 -5.64
CA SER A 86 4.61 12.38 -5.41
C SER A 86 3.78 12.27 -4.14
N VAL A 87 4.22 12.90 -3.04
CA VAL A 87 3.45 12.92 -1.78
C VAL A 87 2.08 13.57 -1.98
N SER A 88 2.04 14.72 -2.65
CA SER A 88 0.80 15.44 -2.93
C SER A 88 -0.16 14.65 -3.83
N GLY A 89 0.36 14.01 -4.88
CA GLY A 89 -0.42 13.15 -5.77
C GLY A 89 -1.01 11.95 -5.04
N ILE A 90 -0.23 11.28 -4.20
CA ILE A 90 -0.70 10.15 -3.38
C ILE A 90 -1.75 10.62 -2.37
N LYS A 91 -1.54 11.75 -1.70
CA LYS A 91 -2.50 12.32 -0.76
C LYS A 91 -3.85 12.55 -1.42
N SER A 92 -3.88 13.22 -2.58
CA SER A 92 -5.11 13.45 -3.34
C SER A 92 -5.81 12.14 -3.74
N LYS A 93 -5.03 11.10 -4.07
CA LYS A 93 -5.59 9.78 -4.40
C LYS A 93 -6.22 9.11 -3.18
N LEU A 94 -5.58 9.18 -2.01
CA LEU A 94 -6.14 8.63 -0.77
C LEU A 94 -7.41 9.39 -0.35
N GLU A 95 -7.44 10.71 -0.49
CA GLU A 95 -8.62 11.53 -0.23
C GLU A 95 -9.78 11.13 -1.15
N SER A 96 -9.52 10.93 -2.46
CA SER A 96 -10.53 10.46 -3.41
C SER A 96 -11.09 9.08 -3.06
N LEU A 97 -10.23 8.15 -2.62
CA LEU A 97 -10.67 6.82 -2.17
C LEU A 97 -11.52 6.88 -0.89
N LEU A 98 -11.14 7.75 0.05
CA LEU A 98 -11.90 7.97 1.28
C LEU A 98 -13.29 8.54 0.98
N ASP A 99 -13.38 9.50 0.06
CA ASP A 99 -14.65 10.06 -0.40
C ASP A 99 -15.52 8.99 -1.08
N GLU A 100 -14.94 8.15 -1.94
CA GLU A 100 -15.64 7.01 -2.54
C GLU A 100 -16.19 6.07 -1.48
N CYS A 101 -15.37 5.63 -0.52
CA CYS A 101 -15.80 4.75 0.59
C CYS A 101 -16.94 5.37 1.41
N SER A 102 -16.94 6.70 1.59
CA SER A 102 -17.97 7.41 2.34
C SER A 102 -19.34 7.40 1.67
N THR A 103 -19.41 7.22 0.36
CA THR A 103 -20.66 7.17 -0.42
C THR A 103 -21.25 5.78 -0.56
N LEU A 104 -20.43 4.75 -0.35
CA LEU A 104 -20.84 3.35 -0.54
C LEU A 104 -21.65 2.85 0.66
N LYS A 105 -22.64 2.02 0.36
CA LYS A 105 -23.49 1.39 1.37
C LYS A 105 -23.44 -0.12 1.21
N LYS A 106 -23.50 -0.83 2.33
CA LYS A 106 -23.73 -2.28 2.32
C LYS A 106 -25.03 -2.56 1.58
N GLY A 107 -25.03 -3.59 0.75
CA GLY A 107 -26.18 -4.03 -0.01
C GLY A 107 -26.10 -5.53 -0.28
N GLU A 108 -27.21 -6.09 -0.66
CA GLU A 108 -27.28 -7.48 -1.09
C GLU A 108 -26.57 -7.64 -2.45
N ILE A 109 -25.99 -8.82 -2.66
CA ILE A 109 -25.33 -9.21 -3.90
C ILE A 109 -26.13 -10.36 -4.48
N ASP A 110 -27.08 -10.01 -5.32
CA ASP A 110 -27.94 -10.96 -6.01
C ASP A 110 -27.99 -10.61 -7.51
N ASP A 111 -28.53 -11.52 -8.32
CA ASP A 111 -28.70 -11.39 -9.76
C ASP A 111 -27.44 -10.87 -10.50
N LEU A 112 -26.30 -11.54 -10.28
CA LEU A 112 -25.01 -11.18 -10.86
C LEU A 112 -25.01 -11.30 -12.38
N GLN A 113 -24.77 -10.17 -13.05
CA GLN A 113 -24.56 -10.08 -14.49
C GLN A 113 -23.13 -10.46 -14.86
N THR A 114 -22.83 -10.55 -16.17
CA THR A 114 -21.52 -10.95 -16.67
C THR A 114 -20.41 -10.02 -16.21
N GLU A 115 -20.63 -8.72 -16.25
CA GLU A 115 -19.67 -7.70 -15.78
C GLU A 115 -19.43 -7.77 -14.26
N ASP A 116 -20.44 -8.13 -13.46
CA ASP A 116 -20.30 -8.31 -12.02
C ASP A 116 -19.40 -9.51 -11.70
N LYS A 117 -19.65 -10.63 -12.38
CA LYS A 117 -18.82 -11.84 -12.27
C LYS A 117 -17.38 -11.56 -12.72
N TRP A 118 -17.22 -10.74 -13.77
CA TRP A 118 -15.91 -10.35 -14.26
C TRP A 118 -15.12 -9.54 -13.22
N ILE A 119 -15.72 -8.47 -12.65
CA ILE A 119 -15.01 -7.64 -11.68
C ILE A 119 -14.73 -8.38 -10.37
N LEU A 120 -15.65 -9.24 -9.90
CA LEU A 120 -15.42 -10.09 -8.74
C LEU A 120 -14.29 -11.10 -8.96
N SER A 121 -14.24 -11.72 -10.15
CA SER A 121 -13.13 -12.60 -10.54
C SER A 121 -11.81 -11.83 -10.62
N LYS A 122 -11.80 -10.61 -11.18
CA LYS A 122 -10.63 -9.73 -11.19
C LYS A 122 -10.18 -9.37 -9.77
N THR A 123 -11.12 -9.06 -8.88
CA THR A 123 -10.81 -8.78 -7.48
C THR A 123 -10.12 -9.98 -6.82
N GLN A 124 -10.60 -11.19 -7.07
CA GLN A 124 -9.97 -12.40 -6.53
C GLN A 124 -8.55 -12.61 -7.07
N SER A 125 -8.34 -12.44 -8.38
CA SER A 125 -6.99 -12.49 -8.96
C SER A 125 -6.06 -11.43 -8.36
N LYS A 126 -6.57 -10.22 -8.09
CA LYS A 126 -5.78 -9.15 -7.45
C LYS A 126 -5.38 -9.49 -6.01
N ILE A 127 -6.25 -10.15 -5.24
CA ILE A 127 -5.90 -10.64 -3.89
C ILE A 127 -4.69 -11.58 -3.99
N GLU A 128 -4.71 -12.53 -4.91
CA GLU A 128 -3.65 -13.50 -5.10
C GLU A 128 -2.32 -12.84 -5.54
N GLU A 129 -2.37 -11.99 -6.58
CA GLU A 129 -1.22 -11.26 -7.10
C GLU A 129 -0.57 -10.35 -6.04
N ILE A 130 -1.38 -9.59 -5.30
CA ILE A 130 -0.91 -8.67 -4.27
C ILE A 130 -0.35 -9.43 -3.07
N THR A 131 -1.02 -10.51 -2.64
CA THR A 131 -0.53 -11.37 -1.55
C THR A 131 0.84 -11.95 -1.89
N GLU A 132 0.99 -12.53 -3.08
CA GLU A 132 2.27 -13.07 -3.55
C GLU A 132 3.35 -11.99 -3.62
N ALA A 133 3.02 -10.80 -4.11
CA ALA A 133 3.96 -9.69 -4.18
C ALA A 133 4.43 -9.25 -2.79
N VAL A 134 3.53 -9.15 -1.81
CA VAL A 134 3.85 -8.81 -0.42
C VAL A 134 4.71 -9.90 0.24
N GLU A 135 4.37 -11.18 0.08
CA GLU A 135 5.15 -12.30 0.61
C GLU A 135 6.58 -12.33 0.06
N LYS A 136 6.75 -11.94 -1.20
CA LYS A 136 8.07 -11.83 -1.87
C LYS A 136 8.73 -10.47 -1.66
N MET A 137 8.21 -9.62 -0.77
CA MET A 137 8.71 -8.27 -0.50
C MET A 137 8.76 -7.34 -1.73
N ARG A 138 7.96 -7.60 -2.76
CA ARG A 138 7.78 -6.73 -3.94
C ARG A 138 6.74 -5.65 -3.63
N LEU A 139 7.08 -4.79 -2.65
CA LEU A 139 6.13 -3.87 -2.04
C LEU A 139 5.65 -2.77 -2.98
N ARG A 140 6.53 -2.28 -3.85
CA ARG A 140 6.17 -1.29 -4.87
C ARG A 140 5.17 -1.86 -5.87
N GLU A 141 5.40 -3.09 -6.34
CA GLU A 141 4.51 -3.80 -7.25
C GLU A 141 3.12 -3.99 -6.61
N ALA A 142 3.07 -4.52 -5.37
CA ALA A 142 1.81 -4.69 -4.64
C ALA A 142 1.05 -3.37 -4.50
N LEU A 143 1.74 -2.29 -4.13
CA LEU A 143 1.13 -0.99 -3.96
C LEU A 143 0.62 -0.41 -5.30
N HIS A 144 1.36 -0.61 -6.39
CA HIS A 144 0.95 -0.20 -7.74
C HIS A 144 -0.33 -0.94 -8.17
N GLU A 145 -0.43 -2.23 -7.90
CA GLU A 145 -1.65 -3.01 -8.17
C GLU A 145 -2.86 -2.45 -7.40
N ILE A 146 -2.71 -2.14 -6.10
CA ILE A 146 -3.80 -1.62 -5.27
C ILE A 146 -4.28 -0.23 -5.73
N LEU A 147 -3.33 0.68 -6.02
CA LEU A 147 -3.65 2.08 -6.23
C LEU A 147 -3.96 2.45 -7.69
N PHE A 148 -3.40 1.70 -8.67
CA PHE A 148 -3.49 2.10 -10.08
C PHE A 148 -4.13 1.04 -10.96
N THR A 149 -3.64 -0.19 -10.96
CA THR A 149 -4.18 -1.22 -11.86
C THR A 149 -5.60 -1.61 -11.48
N PHE A 150 -5.85 -1.82 -10.18
CA PHE A 150 -7.20 -2.13 -9.69
C PHE A 150 -8.19 -0.98 -9.94
N GLU A 151 -7.73 0.26 -9.83
CA GLU A 151 -8.52 1.44 -10.16
C GLU A 151 -8.97 1.45 -11.63
N SER A 152 -8.09 1.03 -12.54
CA SER A 152 -8.41 0.92 -13.97
C SER A 152 -9.53 -0.09 -14.22
N ASP A 153 -9.43 -1.28 -13.61
CA ASP A 153 -10.46 -2.33 -13.72
C ASP A 153 -11.80 -1.85 -13.15
N LEU A 154 -11.77 -1.19 -11.98
CA LEU A 154 -12.96 -0.65 -11.34
C LEU A 154 -13.61 0.47 -12.16
N SER A 155 -12.83 1.39 -12.70
CA SER A 155 -13.31 2.45 -13.60
C SER A 155 -13.97 1.90 -14.86
N TRP A 156 -13.39 0.82 -15.44
CA TRP A 156 -13.99 0.14 -16.57
C TRP A 156 -15.37 -0.47 -16.20
N TYR A 157 -15.45 -1.13 -15.06
CA TYR A 157 -16.68 -1.69 -14.54
C TYR A 157 -17.74 -0.61 -14.30
N GLN A 158 -17.39 0.48 -13.60
CA GLN A 158 -18.28 1.59 -13.31
C GLN A 158 -18.88 2.23 -14.59
N LYS A 159 -18.06 2.41 -15.64
CA LYS A 159 -18.57 2.89 -16.94
C LYS A 159 -19.58 1.93 -17.57
N ARG A 160 -19.40 0.62 -17.42
CA ARG A 160 -20.31 -0.39 -17.95
C ARG A 160 -21.65 -0.41 -17.24
N ILE A 161 -21.64 -0.39 -15.90
CA ILE A 161 -22.88 -0.33 -15.11
C ILE A 161 -23.64 0.98 -15.34
N GLN A 162 -22.95 2.10 -15.48
CA GLN A 162 -23.54 3.38 -15.81
C GLN A 162 -24.20 3.37 -17.20
N ALA A 163 -23.52 2.85 -18.21
CA ALA A 163 -24.05 2.74 -19.57
C ALA A 163 -25.30 1.84 -19.66
N LYS A 164 -25.46 0.91 -18.74
CA LYS A 164 -26.63 0.02 -18.61
C LYS A 164 -27.68 0.52 -17.61
N GLU A 165 -27.51 1.71 -17.05
CA GLU A 165 -28.40 2.34 -16.05
C GLU A 165 -28.69 1.40 -14.84
N ARG A 166 -27.71 0.59 -14.43
CA ARG A 166 -27.90 -0.39 -13.35
C ARG A 166 -27.95 0.30 -11.99
N LYS A 167 -28.95 -0.08 -11.18
CA LYS A 167 -29.20 0.53 -9.87
C LYS A 167 -28.73 -0.32 -8.69
N ASN A 168 -28.71 -1.66 -8.82
CA ASN A 168 -28.42 -2.61 -7.73
C ASN A 168 -26.96 -3.12 -7.76
N VAL A 169 -25.99 -2.19 -7.65
CA VAL A 169 -24.55 -2.53 -7.69
C VAL A 169 -23.83 -2.09 -6.41
N SER A 170 -24.54 -1.47 -5.47
CA SER A 170 -23.93 -0.92 -4.26
C SER A 170 -23.24 -2.00 -3.42
N GLY A 171 -23.86 -3.19 -3.27
CA GLY A 171 -23.27 -4.30 -2.54
C GLY A 171 -21.96 -4.79 -3.16
N ILE A 172 -21.90 -4.88 -4.50
CA ILE A 172 -20.69 -5.29 -5.23
C ILE A 172 -19.58 -4.26 -5.06
N LEU A 173 -19.87 -2.98 -5.28
CA LEU A 173 -18.90 -1.91 -5.10
C LEU A 173 -18.40 -1.82 -3.66
N HIS A 174 -19.30 -2.00 -2.68
CA HIS A 174 -18.94 -2.04 -1.28
C HIS A 174 -17.98 -3.21 -0.98
N GLN A 175 -18.27 -4.44 -1.46
CA GLN A 175 -17.41 -5.59 -1.26
C GLN A 175 -16.03 -5.37 -1.88
N ILE A 176 -15.98 -4.87 -3.11
CA ILE A 176 -14.72 -4.62 -3.83
C ILE A 176 -13.87 -3.59 -3.08
N ASN A 177 -14.47 -2.47 -2.67
CA ASN A 177 -13.74 -1.43 -1.94
C ASN A 177 -13.32 -1.89 -0.54
N SER A 178 -14.13 -2.69 0.16
CA SER A 178 -13.73 -3.32 1.42
C SER A 178 -12.49 -4.20 1.24
N THR A 179 -12.44 -5.01 0.19
CA THR A 179 -11.27 -5.82 -0.15
C THR A 179 -10.05 -4.95 -0.48
N ARG A 180 -10.24 -3.89 -1.27
CA ARG A 180 -9.17 -2.93 -1.61
C ARG A 180 -8.59 -2.25 -0.37
N VAL A 181 -9.44 -1.82 0.55
CA VAL A 181 -9.03 -1.20 1.81
C VAL A 181 -8.25 -2.18 2.68
N ALA A 182 -8.70 -3.44 2.77
CA ALA A 182 -7.98 -4.48 3.50
C ALA A 182 -6.57 -4.71 2.92
N MET A 183 -6.44 -4.78 1.58
CA MET A 183 -5.13 -4.89 0.91
C MET A 183 -4.25 -3.65 1.10
N LEU A 184 -4.84 -2.45 1.25
CA LEU A 184 -4.11 -1.21 1.47
C LEU A 184 -3.62 -1.06 2.92
N SER A 185 -4.27 -1.69 3.88
CA SER A 185 -4.03 -1.48 5.33
C SER A 185 -2.58 -1.70 5.78
N PRO A 186 -1.78 -2.65 5.26
CA PRO A 186 -0.38 -2.79 5.66
C PRO A 186 0.49 -1.60 5.23
N PHE A 187 0.10 -0.91 4.16
CA PHE A 187 0.85 0.20 3.57
C PHE A 187 0.44 1.55 4.16
N ALA A 188 -0.86 1.77 4.35
CA ALA A 188 -1.47 3.02 4.79
C ALA A 188 -2.49 2.78 5.92
N PRO A 189 -2.04 2.38 7.12
CA PRO A 189 -2.91 1.88 8.18
C PRO A 189 -3.92 2.93 8.68
N HIS A 190 -3.53 4.20 8.81
CA HIS A 190 -4.42 5.20 9.39
C HIS A 190 -5.60 5.51 8.47
N VAL A 191 -5.34 5.76 7.19
CA VAL A 191 -6.40 6.07 6.22
C VAL A 191 -7.22 4.82 5.89
N ALA A 192 -6.61 3.64 5.91
CA ALA A 192 -7.34 2.38 5.69
C ALA A 192 -8.35 2.10 6.83
N GLU A 193 -7.99 2.36 8.09
CA GLU A 193 -8.93 2.25 9.21
C GLU A 193 -10.08 3.25 9.08
N GLU A 194 -9.82 4.49 8.67
CA GLU A 194 -10.86 5.49 8.44
C GLU A 194 -11.79 5.09 7.28
N MET A 195 -11.24 4.61 6.16
CA MET A 195 -12.02 4.07 5.04
C MET A 195 -12.89 2.88 5.47
N TRP A 196 -12.32 2.00 6.29
CA TRP A 196 -13.00 0.81 6.81
C TRP A 196 -14.20 1.17 7.70
N GLU A 197 -14.05 2.19 8.54
CA GLU A 197 -15.14 2.74 9.34
C GLU A 197 -16.22 3.39 8.44
N LYS A 198 -15.83 4.17 7.42
CA LYS A 198 -16.77 4.78 6.45
C LYS A 198 -17.58 3.74 5.68
N LEU A 199 -17.00 2.57 5.41
CA LEU A 199 -17.69 1.42 4.83
C LEU A 199 -18.67 0.74 5.82
N GLY A 200 -18.77 1.23 7.06
CA GLY A 200 -19.71 0.73 8.06
C GLY A 200 -19.23 -0.53 8.79
N ASN A 201 -17.94 -0.75 8.88
CA ASN A 201 -17.34 -1.81 9.67
C ASN A 201 -17.01 -1.31 11.09
N VAL A 202 -17.10 -2.17 12.10
CA VAL A 202 -16.94 -1.81 13.51
C VAL A 202 -15.58 -2.24 14.07
N GLU A 203 -15.04 -3.35 13.57
CA GLU A 203 -13.73 -3.84 13.98
C GLU A 203 -12.62 -3.18 13.15
N LEU A 204 -11.38 -3.21 13.66
CA LEU A 204 -10.22 -2.71 12.92
C LEU A 204 -9.96 -3.60 11.69
N VAL A 205 -9.55 -2.98 10.59
CA VAL A 205 -9.17 -3.71 9.36
C VAL A 205 -7.92 -4.55 9.56
N SER A 206 -7.08 -4.18 10.53
CA SER A 206 -5.82 -4.86 10.90
C SER A 206 -6.01 -6.09 11.81
N LYS A 207 -7.25 -6.43 12.19
CA LYS A 207 -7.59 -7.63 12.97
C LYS A 207 -8.00 -8.79 12.09
#